data_5f1386ec22184c8b9482a182d4021d92
#
_entry.id   5f1386ec22184c8b9482a182d4021d92
#
_cell.length_a   1.000
_cell.length_b   1.000
_cell.length_c   1.000
_cell.angle_alpha   90.00
_cell.angle_beta   90.00
_cell.angle_gamma   90.00
#
_symmetry.space_group_name_H-M   'P 1'
#
loop_
_entity.id
_entity.type
_entity.pdbx_description
1 polymer ?
#
loop_
_entity_poly.entity_id
_entity_poly.type
_entity_poly.pdbx_seq_one_letter_code
_entity_poly.pdbx_strand_id
1 'polypeptide(L)'
;MTLVVAYIGKKNAVMAGDMREITFEGDKISREKLERELYNGSIASNEDLEREAGYFGVKITVRDDKTKVTQRDGILVGEVSSIEEGIVRKRRLYASAGNYIIAEIKDSEFEVKNRGNTAFIVLGNDITKGIANECIKKCWTKNGKLEDAIKSLIMAMETAAMKTASVSKKYILVQTSSKTDLSRFVEKDIGD
;
A
#
# COMPACT_ATOMS: atom_id res chain seq x y z
N MET A 1 7.07 3.88 3.83
CA MET A 1 5.99 3.74 2.80
C MET A 1 5.89 2.27 2.41
N THR A 2 4.74 1.76 2.24
CA THR A 2 4.39 0.34 2.21
C THR A 2 3.65 0.02 0.91
N LEU A 3 3.10 -1.18 0.76
CA LEU A 3 2.45 -1.61 -0.46
C LEU A 3 0.97 -1.94 -0.18
N VAL A 4 0.07 -1.33 -0.95
CA VAL A 4 -1.33 -1.74 -1.07
C VAL A 4 -1.61 -1.97 -2.56
N VAL A 5 -2.17 -3.13 -2.89
CA VAL A 5 -2.57 -3.50 -4.25
C VAL A 5 -4.03 -3.88 -4.25
N ALA A 6 -4.80 -3.38 -5.20
CA ALA A 6 -6.21 -3.70 -5.34
C ALA A 6 -6.57 -4.02 -6.80
N TYR A 7 -7.50 -4.93 -6.96
CA TYR A 7 -8.24 -5.17 -8.19
C TYR A 7 -9.70 -4.79 -7.97
N ILE A 8 -10.22 -3.95 -8.84
CA ILE A 8 -11.62 -3.55 -8.88
C ILE A 8 -12.22 -4.07 -10.18
N GLY A 9 -13.06 -5.06 -10.08
CA GLY A 9 -13.82 -5.62 -11.20
C GLY A 9 -15.29 -5.22 -11.13
N LYS A 10 -16.06 -5.49 -12.19
CA LYS A 10 -17.48 -5.13 -12.27
C LYS A 10 -18.36 -5.77 -11.20
N LYS A 11 -17.99 -6.96 -10.71
CA LYS A 11 -18.79 -7.76 -9.76
C LYS A 11 -18.12 -7.95 -8.41
N ASN A 12 -16.81 -7.73 -8.32
CA ASN A 12 -16.01 -7.99 -7.13
C ASN A 12 -14.88 -6.98 -7.04
N ALA A 13 -14.42 -6.73 -5.83
CA ALA A 13 -13.14 -6.06 -5.58
C ALA A 13 -12.33 -6.89 -4.58
N VAL A 14 -11.02 -6.89 -4.71
CA VAL A 14 -10.06 -7.50 -3.80
C VAL A 14 -8.92 -6.54 -3.55
N MET A 15 -8.43 -6.49 -2.32
CA MET A 15 -7.35 -5.60 -1.90
C MET A 15 -6.42 -6.33 -0.96
N ALA A 16 -5.12 -6.17 -1.17
CA ALA A 16 -4.08 -6.70 -0.29
C ALA A 16 -3.17 -5.55 0.18
N GLY A 17 -2.74 -5.62 1.43
CA GLY A 17 -1.80 -4.66 2.00
C GLY A 17 -0.81 -5.36 2.91
N ASP A 18 0.47 -4.99 2.84
CA ASP A 18 1.49 -5.47 3.75
C ASP A 18 1.27 -4.91 5.16
N MET A 19 1.93 -5.50 6.16
CA MET A 19 1.73 -5.13 7.56
C MET A 19 2.95 -4.46 8.19
N ARG A 20 3.95 -4.06 7.39
CA ARG A 20 5.19 -3.48 7.91
C ARG A 20 5.07 -2.02 8.28
N GLU A 21 5.54 -1.69 9.46
CA GLU A 21 5.83 -0.35 9.93
C GLU A 21 7.29 -0.29 10.37
N ILE A 22 8.03 0.72 9.93
CA ILE A 22 9.42 0.96 10.33
C ILE A 22 9.47 2.36 10.91
N THR A 23 9.96 2.47 12.14
CA THR A 23 10.24 3.75 12.78
C THR A 23 11.75 3.96 12.86
N PHE A 24 12.18 5.20 12.68
CA PHE A 24 13.58 5.62 12.66
C PHE A 24 13.82 6.65 13.76
N GLU A 25 14.81 6.42 14.63
CA GLU A 25 15.24 7.34 15.68
C GLU A 25 16.71 7.73 15.47
N GLY A 26 17.02 9.01 15.54
CA GLY A 26 18.38 9.55 15.30
C GLY A 26 18.33 10.94 14.71
N ASP A 27 19.48 11.47 14.26
CA ASP A 27 19.51 12.76 13.61
C ASP A 27 18.76 12.76 12.26
N LYS A 28 18.22 13.91 11.87
CA LYS A 28 17.36 14.04 10.69
C LYS A 28 18.07 13.60 9.40
N ILE A 29 19.32 14.01 9.22
CA ILE A 29 20.07 13.78 7.98
C ILE A 29 20.33 12.27 7.79
N SER A 30 20.76 11.58 8.84
CA SER A 30 21.03 10.14 8.83
C SER A 30 19.75 9.34 8.59
N ARG A 31 18.63 9.72 9.23
CA ARG A 31 17.33 9.08 8.99
C ARG A 31 16.88 9.22 7.54
N GLU A 32 16.94 10.44 6.98
CA GLU A 32 16.54 10.68 5.59
C GLU A 32 17.41 9.92 4.58
N LYS A 33 18.71 9.74 4.87
CA LYS A 33 19.61 8.91 4.05
C LYS A 33 19.19 7.44 4.10
N LEU A 34 18.99 6.88 5.29
CA LEU A 34 18.58 5.49 5.45
C LEU A 34 17.20 5.22 4.81
N GLU A 35 16.24 6.12 5.00
CA GLU A 35 14.93 6.02 4.36
C GLU A 35 15.03 6.03 2.84
N ARG A 36 15.90 6.85 2.27
CA ARG A 36 16.16 6.90 0.82
C ARG A 36 16.70 5.58 0.31
N GLU A 37 17.70 5.00 0.97
CA GLU A 37 18.28 3.70 0.61
C GLU A 37 17.23 2.57 0.71
N LEU A 38 16.40 2.61 1.75
CA LEU A 38 15.31 1.64 1.91
C LEU A 38 14.27 1.75 0.78
N TYR A 39 13.87 2.97 0.43
CA TYR A 39 12.76 3.18 -0.51
C TYR A 39 13.19 3.24 -1.98
N ASN A 40 14.49 3.33 -2.28
CA ASN A 40 15.01 3.15 -3.63
C ASN A 40 15.28 1.67 -3.98
N GLY A 41 15.12 0.75 -3.01
CA GLY A 41 15.27 -0.69 -3.21
C GLY A 41 16.69 -1.21 -3.00
N SER A 42 17.63 -0.39 -2.51
CA SER A 42 19.00 -0.82 -2.22
C SER A 42 19.09 -1.80 -1.04
N ILE A 43 18.09 -1.76 -0.13
CA ILE A 43 18.03 -2.61 1.06
C ILE A 43 17.00 -3.71 0.83
N ALA A 44 17.47 -4.94 0.64
CA ALA A 44 16.63 -6.08 0.27
C ALA A 44 16.13 -6.90 1.47
N SER A 45 16.92 -7.01 2.54
CA SER A 45 16.62 -7.85 3.71
C SER A 45 16.60 -7.07 5.01
N ASN A 46 16.05 -7.66 6.08
CA ASN A 46 16.08 -7.07 7.41
C ASN A 46 17.53 -6.94 7.94
N GLU A 47 18.36 -7.94 7.64
CA GLU A 47 19.77 -7.97 8.01
C GLU A 47 20.54 -6.81 7.36
N ASP A 48 20.22 -6.52 6.07
CA ASP A 48 20.79 -5.36 5.38
C ASP A 48 20.29 -4.05 6.01
N LEU A 49 19.01 -3.98 6.37
CA LEU A 49 18.43 -2.78 6.99
C LEU A 49 19.06 -2.50 8.36
N GLU A 50 19.28 -3.52 9.18
CA GLU A 50 19.94 -3.39 10.48
C GLU A 50 21.42 -2.95 10.32
N ARG A 51 22.13 -3.52 9.36
CA ARG A 51 23.52 -3.14 9.04
C ARG A 51 23.62 -1.68 8.60
N GLU A 52 22.79 -1.26 7.66
CA GLU A 52 22.77 0.12 7.15
C GLU A 52 22.33 1.11 8.24
N ALA A 53 21.36 0.75 9.08
CA ALA A 53 20.94 1.55 10.22
C ALA A 53 22.11 1.77 11.20
N GLY A 54 22.87 0.70 11.51
CA GLY A 54 24.09 0.79 12.32
C GLY A 54 25.14 1.70 11.68
N TYR A 55 25.35 1.60 10.38
CA TYR A 55 26.31 2.45 9.64
C TYR A 55 25.93 3.94 9.72
N PHE A 56 24.66 4.29 9.59
CA PHE A 56 24.18 5.66 9.69
C PHE A 56 23.96 6.13 11.14
N GLY A 57 24.17 5.28 12.15
CA GLY A 57 23.89 5.62 13.55
C GLY A 57 22.40 5.84 13.85
N VAL A 58 21.53 5.21 13.10
CA VAL A 58 20.07 5.29 13.22
C VAL A 58 19.54 4.07 13.94
N LYS A 59 18.77 4.27 15.00
CA LYS A 59 18.02 3.17 15.63
C LYS A 59 16.72 2.94 14.85
N ILE A 60 16.44 1.68 14.56
CA ILE A 60 15.22 1.27 13.87
C ILE A 60 14.36 0.37 14.75
N THR A 61 13.05 0.46 14.56
CA THR A 61 12.09 -0.52 15.10
C THR A 61 11.21 -1.00 13.94
N VAL A 62 11.24 -2.31 13.68
CA VAL A 62 10.44 -2.95 12.63
C VAL A 62 9.28 -3.71 13.27
N ARG A 63 8.06 -3.44 12.83
CA ARG A 63 6.83 -4.12 13.27
C ARG A 63 6.07 -4.62 12.05
N ASP A 64 5.55 -5.84 12.13
CA ASP A 64 4.75 -6.50 11.09
C ASP A 64 3.33 -6.80 11.60
N ASP A 65 2.69 -5.77 12.19
CA ASP A 65 1.34 -5.81 12.78
C ASP A 65 0.46 -4.61 12.39
N LYS A 66 0.94 -3.74 11.50
CA LYS A 66 0.19 -2.56 11.04
C LYS A 66 -0.89 -2.94 10.04
N THR A 67 -2.15 -2.78 10.41
CA THR A 67 -3.28 -2.96 9.50
C THR A 67 -3.38 -1.79 8.52
N LYS A 68 -3.22 -2.05 7.22
CA LYS A 68 -3.31 -1.04 6.16
C LYS A 68 -4.51 -1.23 5.25
N VAL A 69 -5.13 -2.40 5.32
CA VAL A 69 -6.31 -2.74 4.53
C VAL A 69 -7.37 -3.27 5.46
N THR A 70 -8.58 -2.70 5.36
CA THR A 70 -9.75 -3.08 6.16
C THR A 70 -10.97 -3.21 5.27
N GLN A 71 -12.00 -3.85 5.78
CA GLN A 71 -13.33 -3.88 5.18
C GLN A 71 -14.35 -3.31 6.16
N ARG A 72 -15.14 -2.32 5.72
CA ARG A 72 -16.19 -1.68 6.50
C ARG A 72 -17.42 -1.51 5.61
N ASP A 73 -18.58 -1.97 6.06
CA ASP A 73 -19.86 -1.84 5.35
C ASP A 73 -19.81 -2.33 3.88
N GLY A 74 -19.04 -3.38 3.63
CA GLY A 74 -18.85 -3.92 2.28
C GLY A 74 -17.90 -3.12 1.40
N ILE A 75 -17.27 -2.07 1.92
CA ILE A 75 -16.25 -1.27 1.25
C ILE A 75 -14.86 -1.68 1.73
N LEU A 76 -13.93 -1.84 0.80
CA LEU A 76 -12.53 -2.06 1.08
C LEU A 76 -11.83 -0.71 1.21
N VAL A 77 -11.06 -0.54 2.28
CA VAL A 77 -10.29 0.67 2.54
C VAL A 77 -8.83 0.30 2.70
N GLY A 78 -7.97 0.88 1.86
CA GLY A 78 -6.52 0.70 1.92
C GLY A 78 -5.83 2.05 2.11
N GLU A 79 -4.84 2.13 3.02
CA GLU A 79 -4.12 3.37 3.30
C GLU A 79 -2.61 3.15 3.26
N VAL A 80 -1.91 4.06 2.61
CA VAL A 80 -0.45 4.21 2.70
C VAL A 80 -0.10 5.62 3.16
N SER A 81 0.95 5.74 3.97
CA SER A 81 1.44 7.04 4.43
C SER A 81 2.89 7.26 4.02
N SER A 82 3.25 8.49 3.73
CA SER A 82 4.61 8.98 3.51
C SER A 82 4.84 10.22 4.33
N ILE A 83 6.10 10.49 4.64
CA ILE A 83 6.53 11.77 5.23
C ILE A 83 7.37 12.45 4.16
N GLU A 84 6.94 13.64 3.74
CA GLU A 84 7.66 14.48 2.79
C GLU A 84 7.86 15.86 3.43
N GLU A 85 9.11 16.29 3.56
CA GLU A 85 9.46 17.58 4.19
C GLU A 85 8.89 17.76 5.61
N GLY A 86 8.75 16.66 6.37
CA GLY A 86 8.16 16.66 7.71
C GLY A 86 6.63 16.64 7.75
N ILE A 87 5.98 16.67 6.60
CA ILE A 87 4.52 16.61 6.48
C ILE A 87 4.09 15.17 6.23
N VAL A 88 3.13 14.69 7.03
CA VAL A 88 2.52 13.37 6.81
C VAL A 88 1.50 13.48 5.70
N ARG A 89 1.73 12.74 4.62
CA ARG A 89 0.76 12.54 3.54
C ARG A 89 0.22 11.13 3.59
N LYS A 90 -1.09 10.99 3.51
CA LYS A 90 -1.77 9.70 3.41
C LYS A 90 -2.48 9.61 2.08
N ARG A 91 -2.35 8.48 1.42
CA ARG A 91 -3.20 8.12 0.27
C ARG A 91 -4.12 7.00 0.69
N ARG A 92 -5.41 7.22 0.54
CA ARG A 92 -6.45 6.27 0.90
C ARG A 92 -7.22 5.84 -0.35
N LEU A 93 -7.35 4.53 -0.52
CA LEU A 93 -8.12 3.89 -1.57
C LEU A 93 -9.39 3.32 -0.97
N TYR A 94 -10.53 3.75 -1.46
CA TYR A 94 -11.83 3.16 -1.19
C TYR A 94 -12.26 2.36 -2.42
N ALA A 95 -12.71 1.11 -2.25
CA ALA A 95 -13.12 0.25 -3.33
C ALA A 95 -14.34 -0.58 -2.99
N SER A 96 -15.24 -0.71 -3.95
CA SER A 96 -16.36 -1.66 -3.95
C SER A 96 -16.45 -2.35 -5.32
N ALA A 97 -17.39 -3.26 -5.51
CA ALA A 97 -17.57 -3.87 -6.81
C ALA A 97 -18.00 -2.82 -7.84
N GLY A 98 -17.16 -2.59 -8.85
CA GLY A 98 -17.42 -1.71 -9.97
C GLY A 98 -17.01 -0.25 -9.81
N ASN A 99 -16.49 0.18 -8.63
CA ASN A 99 -16.02 1.55 -8.46
C ASN A 99 -14.92 1.70 -7.42
N TYR A 100 -14.14 2.78 -7.54
CA TYR A 100 -13.13 3.17 -6.57
C TYR A 100 -12.98 4.69 -6.47
N ILE A 101 -12.47 5.14 -5.33
CA ILE A 101 -12.05 6.53 -5.07
C ILE A 101 -10.66 6.48 -4.46
N ILE A 102 -9.75 7.33 -4.96
CA ILE A 102 -8.45 7.60 -4.35
C ILE A 102 -8.47 9.00 -3.79
N ALA A 103 -8.17 9.12 -2.51
CA ALA A 103 -8.05 10.39 -1.82
C ALA A 103 -6.64 10.60 -1.27
N GLU A 104 -6.25 11.84 -1.14
CA GLU A 104 -5.05 12.28 -0.43
C GLU A 104 -5.46 13.10 0.79
N ILE A 105 -4.81 12.83 1.92
CA ILE A 105 -5.01 13.53 3.18
C ILE A 105 -3.68 14.15 3.56
N LYS A 106 -3.66 15.48 3.69
CA LYS A 106 -2.50 16.27 4.07
C LYS A 106 -2.92 17.30 5.11
N ASP A 107 -2.29 17.30 6.29
CA ASP A 107 -2.57 18.26 7.36
C ASP A 107 -4.08 18.41 7.68
N SER A 108 -4.82 17.29 7.67
CA SER A 108 -6.28 17.24 7.82
C SER A 108 -7.09 17.76 6.61
N GLU A 109 -6.44 18.23 5.54
CA GLU A 109 -7.10 18.50 4.29
C GLU A 109 -7.31 17.22 3.49
N PHE A 110 -8.53 17.00 3.04
CA PHE A 110 -8.92 15.84 2.25
C PHE A 110 -9.21 16.25 0.81
N GLU A 111 -8.56 15.60 -0.13
CA GLU A 111 -8.76 15.84 -1.56
C GLU A 111 -8.96 14.53 -2.32
N VAL A 112 -10.04 14.43 -3.08
CA VAL A 112 -10.23 13.32 -4.02
C VAL A 112 -9.34 13.53 -5.24
N LYS A 113 -8.38 12.63 -5.43
CA LYS A 113 -7.42 12.69 -6.54
C LYS A 113 -7.88 11.94 -7.78
N ASN A 114 -8.62 10.85 -7.60
CA ASN A 114 -9.07 10.02 -8.73
C ASN A 114 -10.34 9.24 -8.38
N ARG A 115 -11.14 8.94 -9.39
CA ARG A 115 -12.33 8.08 -9.34
C ARG A 115 -12.38 7.22 -10.59
N GLY A 116 -12.91 6.03 -10.49
CA GLY A 116 -13.06 5.15 -11.65
C GLY A 116 -13.87 3.89 -11.34
N ASN A 117 -13.99 3.03 -12.34
CA ASN A 117 -14.87 1.87 -12.28
C ASN A 117 -14.09 0.57 -12.07
N THR A 118 -13.30 0.18 -13.05
CA THR A 118 -12.55 -1.10 -13.02
C THR A 118 -11.08 -0.84 -13.28
N ALA A 119 -10.22 -1.32 -12.39
CA ALA A 119 -8.77 -1.12 -12.51
C ALA A 119 -7.99 -2.06 -11.61
N PHE A 120 -6.70 -2.20 -11.89
CA PHE A 120 -5.70 -2.47 -10.85
C PHE A 120 -5.16 -1.15 -10.31
N ILE A 121 -5.10 -1.02 -9.00
CA ILE A 121 -4.57 0.15 -8.29
C ILE A 121 -3.43 -0.30 -7.41
N VAL A 122 -2.30 0.39 -7.49
CA VAL A 122 -1.13 0.13 -6.66
C VAL A 122 -0.74 1.41 -5.93
N LEU A 123 -0.76 1.37 -4.61
CA LEU A 123 -0.25 2.42 -3.73
C LEU A 123 1.04 1.95 -3.06
N GLY A 124 2.07 2.76 -3.08
CA GLY A 124 3.39 2.43 -2.53
C GLY A 124 4.46 3.39 -3.04
N ASN A 125 5.73 3.11 -2.76
CA ASN A 125 6.85 3.78 -3.40
C ASN A 125 7.06 3.28 -4.83
N ASP A 126 7.95 3.90 -5.58
CA ASP A 126 8.11 3.58 -7.01
C ASP A 126 8.67 2.17 -7.24
N ILE A 127 9.52 1.68 -6.35
CA ILE A 127 10.05 0.30 -6.41
C ILE A 127 8.94 -0.72 -6.19
N THR A 128 8.17 -0.58 -5.12
CA THR A 128 7.08 -1.51 -4.81
C THR A 128 5.98 -1.46 -5.85
N LYS A 129 5.65 -0.27 -6.40
CA LYS A 129 4.74 -0.12 -7.54
C LYS A 129 5.27 -0.82 -8.79
N GLY A 130 6.58 -0.67 -9.10
CA GLY A 130 7.22 -1.33 -10.23
C GLY A 130 7.09 -2.84 -10.13
N ILE A 131 7.45 -3.42 -8.97
CA ILE A 131 7.35 -4.85 -8.70
C ILE A 131 5.90 -5.35 -8.85
N ALA A 132 4.94 -4.66 -8.22
CA ALA A 132 3.54 -5.07 -8.28
C ALA A 132 2.98 -4.99 -9.70
N ASN A 133 3.29 -3.93 -10.46
CA ASN A 133 2.85 -3.78 -11.83
C ASN A 133 3.44 -4.85 -12.76
N GLU A 134 4.69 -5.27 -12.55
CA GLU A 134 5.28 -6.39 -13.29
C GLU A 134 4.57 -7.71 -12.99
N CYS A 135 4.27 -8.00 -11.72
CA CYS A 135 3.52 -9.18 -11.33
C CYS A 135 2.12 -9.19 -11.96
N ILE A 136 1.42 -8.06 -11.91
CA ILE A 136 0.12 -7.92 -12.54
C ILE A 136 0.19 -8.18 -14.05
N LYS A 137 1.16 -7.58 -14.76
CA LYS A 137 1.35 -7.79 -16.20
C LYS A 137 1.64 -9.24 -16.57
N LYS A 138 2.37 -9.97 -15.73
CA LYS A 138 2.70 -11.39 -15.95
C LYS A 138 1.53 -12.33 -15.70
N CYS A 139 0.68 -12.02 -14.71
CA CYS A 139 -0.36 -12.94 -14.23
C CYS A 139 -1.73 -12.62 -14.77
N TRP A 140 -2.00 -11.35 -15.10
CA TRP A 140 -3.30 -10.89 -15.56
C TRP A 140 -3.47 -11.02 -17.07
N THR A 141 -4.58 -11.63 -17.49
CA THR A 141 -5.02 -11.69 -18.89
C THR A 141 -6.23 -10.80 -19.11
N LYS A 142 -6.51 -10.38 -20.35
CA LYS A 142 -7.63 -9.51 -20.70
C LYS A 142 -9.01 -10.05 -20.24
N ASN A 143 -9.14 -11.37 -20.10
CA ASN A 143 -10.36 -12.07 -19.67
C ASN A 143 -10.19 -12.71 -18.29
N GLY A 144 -9.24 -12.22 -17.49
CA GLY A 144 -8.93 -12.77 -16.18
C GLY A 144 -10.14 -12.74 -15.23
N LYS A 145 -10.23 -13.78 -14.42
CA LYS A 145 -11.26 -13.94 -13.38
C LYS A 145 -10.76 -13.37 -12.06
N LEU A 146 -11.64 -13.35 -11.05
CA LEU A 146 -11.28 -12.90 -9.71
C LEU A 146 -10.10 -13.71 -9.12
N GLU A 147 -10.07 -15.02 -9.38
CA GLU A 147 -8.97 -15.90 -8.94
C GLU A 147 -7.62 -15.48 -9.52
N ASP A 148 -7.60 -15.02 -10.77
CA ASP A 148 -6.37 -14.54 -11.44
C ASP A 148 -5.94 -13.18 -10.84
N ALA A 149 -6.90 -12.33 -10.48
CA ALA A 149 -6.62 -11.10 -9.76
C ALA A 149 -6.03 -11.40 -8.36
N ILE A 150 -6.63 -12.30 -7.60
CA ILE A 150 -6.13 -12.72 -6.28
C ILE A 150 -4.70 -13.26 -6.40
N LYS A 151 -4.44 -14.15 -7.37
CA LYS A 151 -3.07 -14.66 -7.63
C LYS A 151 -2.09 -13.53 -7.95
N SER A 152 -2.52 -12.54 -8.76
CA SER A 152 -1.68 -11.38 -9.09
C SER A 152 -1.32 -10.55 -7.85
N LEU A 153 -2.29 -10.34 -6.94
CA LEU A 153 -2.05 -9.62 -5.69
C LEU A 153 -1.11 -10.39 -4.77
N ILE A 154 -1.33 -11.69 -4.59
CA ILE A 154 -0.47 -12.56 -3.77
C ILE A 154 0.96 -12.53 -4.31
N MET A 155 1.15 -12.75 -5.62
CA MET A 155 2.48 -12.66 -6.24
C MET A 155 3.13 -11.31 -6.06
N ALA A 156 2.37 -10.22 -6.15
CA ALA A 156 2.91 -8.87 -5.94
C ALA A 156 3.40 -8.69 -4.49
N MET A 157 2.63 -9.14 -3.48
CA MET A 157 3.01 -9.07 -2.07
C MET A 157 4.25 -9.91 -1.78
N GLU A 158 4.27 -11.17 -2.19
CA GLU A 158 5.38 -12.09 -1.95
C GLU A 158 6.66 -11.64 -2.67
N THR A 159 6.55 -11.21 -3.94
CA THR A 159 7.70 -10.71 -4.69
C THR A 159 8.26 -9.43 -4.09
N ALA A 160 7.42 -8.50 -3.65
CA ALA A 160 7.87 -7.28 -2.99
C ALA A 160 8.57 -7.60 -1.66
N ALA A 161 8.00 -8.48 -0.84
CA ALA A 161 8.60 -8.90 0.43
C ALA A 161 9.95 -9.63 0.28
N MET A 162 10.21 -10.25 -0.87
CA MET A 162 11.51 -10.86 -1.19
C MET A 162 12.54 -9.85 -1.72
N LYS A 163 12.10 -8.75 -2.33
CA LYS A 163 12.98 -7.80 -3.02
C LYS A 163 13.31 -6.54 -2.22
N THR A 164 12.57 -6.23 -1.17
CA THR A 164 12.81 -5.03 -0.37
C THR A 164 12.42 -5.24 1.09
N ALA A 165 13.29 -4.80 1.99
CA ALA A 165 13.02 -4.77 3.43
C ALA A 165 11.86 -3.82 3.82
N SER A 166 11.36 -2.99 2.91
CA SER A 166 10.25 -2.07 3.20
C SER A 166 8.88 -2.75 3.22
N VAL A 167 8.76 -4.02 2.81
CA VAL A 167 7.51 -4.78 2.73
C VAL A 167 7.61 -6.03 3.61
N SER A 168 6.59 -6.31 4.41
CA SER A 168 6.55 -7.51 5.24
C SER A 168 6.15 -8.76 4.46
N LYS A 169 6.59 -9.92 4.96
CA LYS A 169 6.08 -11.22 4.50
C LYS A 169 4.62 -11.46 4.92
N LYS A 170 4.16 -10.75 5.96
CA LYS A 170 2.76 -10.78 6.41
C LYS A 170 1.97 -9.73 5.64
N TYR A 171 0.79 -10.11 5.17
CA TYR A 171 -0.16 -9.20 4.52
C TYR A 171 -1.60 -9.58 4.86
N ILE A 172 -2.50 -8.63 4.72
CA ILE A 172 -3.94 -8.82 4.82
C ILE A 172 -4.51 -8.78 3.41
N LEU A 173 -5.40 -9.73 3.09
CA LEU A 173 -6.18 -9.73 1.86
C LEU A 173 -7.65 -9.76 2.21
N VAL A 174 -8.41 -8.81 1.65
CA VAL A 174 -9.86 -8.67 1.82
C VAL A 174 -10.55 -8.59 0.48
N GLN A 175 -11.81 -9.03 0.42
CA GLN A 175 -12.59 -9.00 -0.81
C GLN A 175 -14.04 -8.59 -0.53
N THR A 176 -14.71 -8.04 -1.54
CA THR A 176 -16.12 -7.69 -1.49
C THR A 176 -16.80 -7.92 -2.84
N SER A 177 -18.08 -8.25 -2.80
CA SER A 177 -18.99 -8.22 -3.95
C SER A 177 -20.06 -7.13 -3.82
N SER A 178 -20.00 -6.34 -2.74
CA SER A 178 -20.93 -5.24 -2.51
C SER A 178 -20.76 -4.12 -3.52
N LYS A 179 -21.87 -3.60 -4.03
CA LYS A 179 -21.93 -2.39 -4.85
C LYS A 179 -22.45 -1.28 -3.98
N THR A 180 -21.56 -0.50 -3.41
CA THR A 180 -21.89 0.56 -2.45
C THR A 180 -21.54 1.92 -3.05
N ASP A 181 -22.33 2.94 -2.75
CA ASP A 181 -22.00 4.32 -3.07
C ASP A 181 -20.83 4.80 -2.21
N LEU A 182 -19.66 4.89 -2.85
CA LEU A 182 -18.44 5.31 -2.19
C LEU A 182 -18.46 6.79 -1.78
N SER A 183 -19.22 7.64 -2.47
CA SER A 183 -19.24 9.09 -2.17
C SER A 183 -19.78 9.35 -0.77
N ARG A 184 -20.91 8.73 -0.42
CA ARG A 184 -21.51 8.84 0.92
C ARG A 184 -20.59 8.27 2.01
N PHE A 185 -19.91 7.16 1.72
CA PHE A 185 -18.99 6.56 2.69
C PHE A 185 -17.78 7.47 2.95
N VAL A 186 -17.20 8.04 1.88
CA VAL A 186 -16.07 8.96 1.97
C VAL A 186 -16.44 10.22 2.74
N GLU A 187 -17.61 10.82 2.47
CA GLU A 187 -18.10 11.99 3.22
C GLU A 187 -18.20 11.72 4.73
N LYS A 188 -18.66 10.53 5.12
CA LYS A 188 -18.74 10.11 6.52
C LYS A 188 -17.37 9.85 7.15
N ASP A 189 -16.45 9.21 6.41
CA ASP A 189 -15.10 8.86 6.90
C ASP A 189 -14.18 10.10 7.06
N ILE A 190 -14.59 11.25 6.49
CA ILE A 190 -13.90 12.55 6.66
C ILE A 190 -14.43 13.30 7.89
N GLY A 191 -15.67 13.07 8.28
CA GLY A 191 -16.32 13.78 9.38
C GLY A 191 -16.08 13.18 10.77
N ASP A 192 -15.48 11.98 10.80
CA ASP A 192 -15.05 11.28 12.02
C ASP A 192 -13.53 11.53 12.24
#